data_864a8018e553c26c06131e6600972bec
#
_entry.id   864a8018e553c26c06131e6600972bec
#
_cell.length_a   1.000
_cell.length_b   1.000
_cell.length_c   1.000
_cell.angle_alpha   90.00
_cell.angle_beta   90.00
_cell.angle_gamma   90.00
#
_symmetry.space_group_name_H-M   'P 1'
#
loop_
_entity.id
_entity.type
_entity.pdbx_description
1 polymer ?
#
loop_
_entity_poly.entity_id
_entity_poly.type
_entity_poly.pdbx_seq_one_letter_code
_entity_poly.pdbx_strand_id
1 'polypeptide(L)'
;MNIGIFTDTYYPEINGVANSSYELKKGLEKMGHKVYVFTVTNPNAEELEEDVFRMASIPFLFLKERRVAYPLIQKWRRKIESLHLDVIHTQTEFGMGHFGRKAAEYMNIPHVHTYHTIYEDYMHYIKLPGNSRTREIAREFTRHCCKYADVVIVPTEKVRILLKSYHIDKNIRVIPTGIKLDKFFTADEDKVSTLKRKYNIEDKLVLIYIGRISKEKNLHEIIRHFYEIQNEDTQVKLVIVGDGPELDELKRQSVELKLEDKVIFTGAVPWSEIQDYYAMGDIFVSASTSETQGLTYAEALASGLPILVRRDECLKGILSPMKNGMDYNEQDEFLHGYHYLAGKIHEKNLKEEIRESIIFWRLIHLQKM
;
A
#
# COMPACT_ATOMS: atom_id res chain seq x y z
N MET A 1 20.31 20.29 -2.91
CA MET A 1 19.66 20.52 -1.61
C MET A 1 19.93 19.33 -0.70
N ASN A 2 20.02 19.59 0.61
CA ASN A 2 20.09 18.57 1.66
C ASN A 2 18.68 18.33 2.20
N ILE A 3 18.14 17.15 1.99
CA ILE A 3 16.74 16.81 2.30
C ILE A 3 16.72 15.79 3.45
N GLY A 4 15.97 16.07 4.50
CA GLY A 4 15.73 15.14 5.60
C GLY A 4 14.38 14.44 5.48
N ILE A 5 14.35 13.13 5.24
CA ILE A 5 13.13 12.31 5.24
C ILE A 5 12.95 11.70 6.63
N PHE A 6 11.79 11.91 7.26
CA PHE A 6 11.46 11.39 8.59
C PHE A 6 10.28 10.43 8.50
N THR A 7 10.47 9.19 8.92
CA THR A 7 9.47 8.12 8.76
C THR A 7 9.59 7.07 9.87
N ASP A 8 8.47 6.62 10.43
CA ASP A 8 8.43 5.52 11.41
C ASP A 8 8.55 4.13 10.76
N THR A 9 8.59 4.05 9.42
CA THR A 9 8.71 2.81 8.66
C THR A 9 9.56 3.03 7.42
N TYR A 10 10.56 2.18 7.21
CA TYR A 10 11.50 2.27 6.11
C TYR A 10 12.04 0.88 5.76
N TYR A 11 12.66 0.74 4.59
CA TYR A 11 13.32 -0.51 4.19
C TYR A 11 14.20 -1.08 5.35
N PRO A 12 14.18 -2.40 5.63
CA PRO A 12 13.57 -3.50 4.87
C PRO A 12 12.09 -3.82 5.23
N GLU A 13 11.37 -2.95 5.91
CA GLU A 13 9.93 -3.19 6.13
C GLU A 13 9.17 -3.21 4.80
N ILE A 14 8.22 -4.16 4.68
CA ILE A 14 7.40 -4.34 3.48
C ILE A 14 6.02 -3.73 3.72
N ASN A 15 5.87 -2.47 3.33
CA ASN A 15 4.59 -1.77 3.31
C ASN A 15 4.64 -0.55 2.38
N GLY A 16 3.47 -0.02 1.99
CA GLY A 16 3.36 1.07 1.02
C GLY A 16 4.14 2.33 1.41
N VAL A 17 4.18 2.71 2.71
CA VAL A 17 4.89 3.91 3.18
C VAL A 17 6.41 3.70 3.15
N ALA A 18 6.89 2.53 3.57
CA ALA A 18 8.31 2.19 3.53
C ALA A 18 8.84 2.20 2.09
N ASN A 19 8.11 1.55 1.17
CA ASN A 19 8.44 1.53 -0.25
C ASN A 19 8.42 2.94 -0.86
N SER A 20 7.37 3.73 -0.56
CA SER A 20 7.26 5.12 -1.00
C SER A 20 8.43 5.97 -0.54
N SER A 21 8.80 5.86 0.74
CA SER A 21 9.92 6.63 1.32
C SER A 21 11.27 6.23 0.70
N TYR A 22 11.45 4.94 0.42
CA TYR A 22 12.65 4.42 -0.24
C TYR A 22 12.77 4.92 -1.69
N GLU A 23 11.69 4.81 -2.48
CA GLU A 23 11.68 5.28 -3.87
C GLU A 23 11.82 6.81 -3.96
N LEU A 24 11.23 7.55 -3.03
CA LEU A 24 11.40 9.00 -2.91
C LEU A 24 12.87 9.36 -2.69
N LYS A 25 13.57 8.70 -1.73
CA LYS A 25 15.01 8.90 -1.53
C LYS A 25 15.79 8.69 -2.83
N LYS A 26 15.57 7.54 -3.48
CA LYS A 26 16.26 7.18 -4.72
C LYS A 26 15.97 8.17 -5.87
N GLY A 27 14.73 8.63 -5.99
CA GLY A 27 14.33 9.62 -6.98
C GLY A 27 15.03 10.96 -6.78
N LEU A 28 15.04 11.47 -5.55
CA LEU A 28 15.67 12.74 -5.21
C LEU A 28 17.21 12.67 -5.36
N GLU A 29 17.84 11.54 -5.01
CA GLU A 29 19.27 11.33 -5.22
C GLU A 29 19.65 11.35 -6.72
N LYS A 30 18.82 10.73 -7.58
CA LYS A 30 19.00 10.80 -9.05
C LYS A 30 18.90 12.21 -9.61
N MET A 31 18.15 13.09 -8.94
CA MET A 31 18.05 14.50 -9.28
C MET A 31 19.21 15.34 -8.74
N GLY A 32 20.20 14.72 -8.09
CA GLY A 32 21.40 15.38 -7.55
C GLY A 32 21.21 16.00 -6.17
N HIS A 33 20.18 15.61 -5.42
CA HIS A 33 20.00 16.03 -4.04
C HIS A 33 20.72 15.08 -3.08
N LYS A 34 21.18 15.59 -1.95
CA LYS A 34 21.67 14.77 -0.83
C LYS A 34 20.50 14.48 0.09
N VAL A 35 20.21 13.19 0.31
CA VAL A 35 19.01 12.76 1.06
C VAL A 35 19.42 11.95 2.28
N TYR A 36 18.95 12.39 3.44
CA TYR A 36 19.15 11.74 4.72
C TYR A 36 17.83 11.19 5.25
N VAL A 37 17.82 9.92 5.66
CA VAL A 37 16.62 9.27 6.21
C VAL A 37 16.77 9.11 7.71
N PHE A 38 15.78 9.55 8.45
CA PHE A 38 15.65 9.34 9.89
C PHE A 38 14.47 8.38 10.13
N THR A 39 14.77 7.21 10.69
CA THR A 39 13.78 6.16 10.91
C THR A 39 14.03 5.43 12.24
N VAL A 40 13.23 4.40 12.50
CA VAL A 40 13.33 3.58 13.72
C VAL A 40 14.26 2.39 13.52
N THR A 41 14.79 1.84 14.62
CA THR A 41 15.55 0.58 14.57
C THR A 41 14.69 -0.56 14.02
N ASN A 42 15.28 -1.37 13.14
CA ASN A 42 14.69 -2.58 12.61
C ASN A 42 15.70 -3.73 12.74
N PRO A 43 15.33 -4.87 13.38
CA PRO A 43 16.23 -6.00 13.57
C PRO A 43 16.75 -6.63 12.28
N ASN A 44 16.02 -6.47 11.18
CA ASN A 44 16.35 -7.04 9.88
C ASN A 44 17.09 -6.05 8.96
N ALA A 45 17.41 -4.85 9.44
CA ALA A 45 18.15 -3.87 8.65
C ALA A 45 19.64 -4.18 8.67
N GLU A 46 20.31 -4.04 7.53
CA GLU A 46 21.76 -4.05 7.46
C GLU A 46 22.33 -2.89 8.29
N GLU A 47 23.45 -3.12 9.00
CA GLU A 47 23.98 -2.16 9.98
C GLU A 47 24.44 -0.83 9.37
N LEU A 48 24.75 -0.78 8.08
CA LEU A 48 25.41 0.36 7.42
C LEU A 48 24.73 0.74 6.10
N GLU A 49 23.53 1.33 6.15
CA GLU A 49 23.07 2.15 5.04
C GLU A 49 23.63 3.57 5.22
N GLU A 50 24.44 4.02 4.28
CA GLU A 50 24.95 5.40 4.26
C GLU A 50 23.76 6.39 4.18
N ASP A 51 23.79 7.42 5.03
CA ASP A 51 22.74 8.44 5.13
C ASP A 51 21.37 7.96 5.67
N VAL A 52 21.28 6.76 6.29
CA VAL A 52 20.10 6.29 7.01
C VAL A 52 20.38 6.20 8.51
N PHE A 53 19.69 7.02 9.29
CA PHE A 53 19.86 7.14 10.74
C PHE A 53 18.69 6.44 11.45
N ARG A 54 19.00 5.35 12.16
CA ARG A 54 18.01 4.55 12.88
C ARG A 54 17.99 4.90 14.36
N MET A 55 16.85 5.44 14.82
CA MET A 55 16.67 5.82 16.23
C MET A 55 16.17 4.64 17.05
N ALA A 56 16.61 4.56 18.31
CA ALA A 56 16.11 3.58 19.26
C ALA A 56 14.57 3.65 19.34
N SER A 57 13.93 2.51 19.33
CA SER A 57 12.48 2.40 19.25
C SER A 57 11.96 1.23 20.07
N ILE A 58 10.71 1.34 20.50
CA ILE A 58 9.97 0.28 21.18
C ILE A 58 8.82 -0.21 20.28
N PRO A 59 8.40 -1.48 20.41
CA PRO A 59 7.19 -1.96 19.73
C PRO A 59 5.97 -1.13 20.14
N PHE A 60 5.10 -0.82 19.19
CA PHE A 60 3.85 -0.12 19.47
C PHE A 60 2.86 -1.07 20.14
N LEU A 61 2.29 -0.64 21.27
CA LEU A 61 1.46 -1.52 22.12
C LEU A 61 0.28 -2.17 21.41
N PHE A 62 -0.36 -1.44 20.50
CA PHE A 62 -1.58 -1.89 19.79
C PHE A 62 -1.29 -2.59 18.45
N LEU A 63 -0.09 -2.41 17.90
CA LEU A 63 0.36 -3.00 16.64
C LEU A 63 1.83 -3.41 16.82
N LYS A 64 2.07 -4.60 17.33
CA LYS A 64 3.41 -5.10 17.69
C LYS A 64 4.40 -5.10 16.53
N GLU A 65 3.90 -5.15 15.30
CA GLU A 65 4.68 -5.06 14.07
C GLU A 65 5.22 -3.64 13.81
N ARG A 66 4.64 -2.63 14.46
CA ARG A 66 5.05 -1.23 14.34
C ARG A 66 5.91 -0.84 15.52
N ARG A 67 6.85 0.04 15.24
CA ARG A 67 7.76 0.58 16.26
C ARG A 67 7.59 2.09 16.34
N VAL A 68 7.76 2.62 17.56
CA VAL A 68 7.71 4.06 17.82
C VAL A 68 9.07 4.50 18.36
N ALA A 69 9.62 5.55 17.77
CA ALA A 69 10.89 6.12 18.23
C ALA A 69 10.79 6.60 19.69
N TYR A 70 11.78 6.26 20.47
CA TYR A 70 11.96 6.88 21.79
C TYR A 70 12.72 8.20 21.60
N PRO A 71 12.10 9.36 21.87
CA PRO A 71 12.65 10.63 21.47
C PRO A 71 13.80 11.06 22.41
N LEU A 72 15.00 10.61 22.13
CA LEU A 72 16.23 11.24 22.66
C LEU A 72 16.57 12.45 21.77
N ILE A 73 15.66 13.41 21.68
CA ILE A 73 15.73 14.58 20.80
C ILE A 73 17.08 15.32 20.92
N GLN A 74 17.59 15.50 22.14
CA GLN A 74 18.85 16.22 22.36
C GLN A 74 20.08 15.55 21.75
N LYS A 75 20.14 14.21 21.74
CA LYS A 75 21.26 13.46 21.12
C LYS A 75 21.30 13.64 19.59
N TRP A 76 20.12 13.65 18.96
CA TRP A 76 20.01 13.75 17.53
C TRP A 76 20.03 15.17 16.98
N ARG A 77 19.74 16.16 17.82
CA ARG A 77 19.75 17.58 17.45
C ARG A 77 21.07 18.03 16.82
N ARG A 78 22.20 17.77 17.48
CA ARG A 78 23.52 18.12 16.97
C ARG A 78 23.82 17.44 15.62
N LYS A 79 23.39 16.19 15.46
CA LYS A 79 23.56 15.45 14.21
C LYS A 79 22.76 16.09 13.10
N ILE A 80 21.48 16.43 13.34
CA ILE A 80 20.62 17.06 12.34
C ILE A 80 21.15 18.44 11.95
N GLU A 81 21.57 19.24 12.91
CA GLU A 81 22.20 20.56 12.67
C GLU A 81 23.44 20.43 11.78
N SER A 82 24.28 19.43 12.00
CA SER A 82 25.51 19.21 11.21
C SER A 82 25.27 18.80 9.74
N LEU A 83 24.05 18.38 9.41
CA LEU A 83 23.67 17.98 8.04
C LEU A 83 23.22 19.15 7.17
N HIS A 84 23.03 20.34 7.75
CA HIS A 84 22.60 21.55 7.06
C HIS A 84 21.43 21.31 6.14
N LEU A 85 20.32 20.75 6.69
CA LEU A 85 19.12 20.43 5.92
C LEU A 85 18.46 21.69 5.38
N ASP A 86 18.06 21.66 4.10
CA ASP A 86 17.32 22.73 3.43
C ASP A 86 15.80 22.56 3.58
N VAL A 87 15.34 21.31 3.76
CA VAL A 87 13.93 20.95 3.91
C VAL A 87 13.78 19.65 4.70
N ILE A 88 12.72 19.56 5.47
CA ILE A 88 12.30 18.32 6.13
C ILE A 88 11.02 17.81 5.50
N HIS A 89 11.01 16.50 5.17
CA HIS A 89 9.87 15.80 4.60
C HIS A 89 9.45 14.64 5.51
N THR A 90 8.32 14.76 6.18
CA THR A 90 7.77 13.71 7.05
C THR A 90 6.83 12.80 6.26
N GLN A 91 6.97 11.48 6.45
CA GLN A 91 6.19 10.44 5.76
C GLN A 91 5.21 9.71 6.69
N THR A 92 5.32 9.95 7.98
CA THR A 92 4.45 9.39 9.02
C THR A 92 4.12 10.45 10.06
N GLU A 93 3.10 10.21 10.88
CA GLU A 93 2.54 11.18 11.82
C GLU A 93 3.01 10.96 13.26
N PHE A 94 3.54 9.76 13.57
CA PHE A 94 3.89 9.36 14.93
C PHE A 94 5.28 9.87 15.37
N GLY A 95 6.09 9.02 15.99
CA GLY A 95 7.35 9.40 16.62
C GLY A 95 8.29 10.18 15.71
N MET A 96 8.59 9.64 14.52
CA MET A 96 9.50 10.27 13.58
C MET A 96 8.88 11.48 12.86
N GLY A 97 7.58 11.43 12.55
CA GLY A 97 6.87 12.58 11.99
C GLY A 97 6.82 13.74 12.97
N HIS A 98 6.52 13.48 14.24
CA HIS A 98 6.56 14.51 15.28
C HIS A 98 7.98 15.08 15.44
N PHE A 99 9.00 14.23 15.43
CA PHE A 99 10.40 14.64 15.55
C PHE A 99 10.85 15.50 14.35
N GLY A 100 10.53 15.08 13.12
CA GLY A 100 10.84 15.87 11.91
C GLY A 100 10.18 17.24 11.92
N ARG A 101 8.89 17.31 12.28
CA ARG A 101 8.17 18.58 12.44
C ARG A 101 8.87 19.50 13.45
N LYS A 102 9.23 18.98 14.62
CA LYS A 102 9.95 19.77 15.67
C LYS A 102 11.34 20.22 15.22
N ALA A 103 12.02 19.39 14.43
CA ALA A 103 13.30 19.75 13.84
C ALA A 103 13.16 20.89 12.82
N ALA A 104 12.15 20.85 11.95
CA ALA A 104 11.86 21.91 10.98
C ALA A 104 11.52 23.24 11.66
N GLU A 105 10.66 23.20 12.69
CA GLU A 105 10.31 24.37 13.50
C GLU A 105 11.54 24.98 14.17
N TYR A 106 12.37 24.14 14.79
CA TYR A 106 13.59 24.58 15.48
C TYR A 106 14.64 25.18 14.53
N MET A 107 14.85 24.54 13.37
CA MET A 107 15.83 24.99 12.38
C MET A 107 15.30 26.14 11.51
N ASN A 108 14.02 26.47 11.64
CA ASN A 108 13.31 27.45 10.81
C ASN A 108 13.46 27.17 9.29
N ILE A 109 13.26 25.91 8.90
CA ILE A 109 13.31 25.45 7.50
C ILE A 109 11.97 24.87 7.07
N PRO A 110 11.68 24.84 5.75
CA PRO A 110 10.42 24.32 5.23
C PRO A 110 10.10 22.88 5.67
N HIS A 111 8.84 22.64 5.99
CA HIS A 111 8.30 21.34 6.36
C HIS A 111 7.27 20.86 5.34
N VAL A 112 7.57 19.74 4.70
CA VAL A 112 6.65 19.02 3.81
C VAL A 112 6.14 17.77 4.53
N HIS A 113 4.86 17.46 4.41
CA HIS A 113 4.26 16.26 4.98
C HIS A 113 3.52 15.47 3.92
N THR A 114 3.82 14.17 3.76
CA THR A 114 3.01 13.28 2.92
C THR A 114 2.04 12.47 3.76
N TYR A 115 0.76 12.60 3.46
CA TYR A 115 -0.33 11.90 4.14
C TYR A 115 -0.64 10.59 3.41
N HIS A 116 -0.29 9.46 4.04
CA HIS A 116 -0.42 8.12 3.46
C HIS A 116 -1.61 7.32 3.98
N THR A 117 -2.14 7.65 5.16
CA THR A 117 -3.06 6.76 5.87
C THR A 117 -4.35 7.49 6.25
N ILE A 118 -5.49 6.94 5.84
CA ILE A 118 -6.81 7.42 6.26
C ILE A 118 -7.10 6.86 7.66
N TYR A 119 -6.78 7.64 8.70
CA TYR A 119 -6.84 7.18 10.09
C TYR A 119 -8.24 6.78 10.56
N GLU A 120 -9.31 7.32 9.97
CA GLU A 120 -10.68 6.91 10.30
C GLU A 120 -10.87 5.39 10.09
N ASP A 121 -10.24 4.82 9.06
CA ASP A 121 -10.36 3.40 8.72
C ASP A 121 -9.54 2.50 9.66
N TYR A 122 -8.59 3.08 10.41
CA TYR A 122 -7.69 2.35 11.31
C TYR A 122 -8.06 2.45 12.80
N MET A 123 -9.14 3.15 13.15
CA MET A 123 -9.53 3.36 14.55
C MET A 123 -9.91 2.06 15.28
N HIS A 124 -10.30 1.01 14.55
CA HIS A 124 -10.60 -0.29 15.13
C HIS A 124 -9.38 -0.98 15.79
N TYR A 125 -8.15 -0.64 15.37
CA TYR A 125 -6.92 -1.18 15.99
C TYR A 125 -6.70 -0.68 17.42
N ILE A 126 -7.15 0.49 17.77
CA ILE A 126 -7.03 1.02 19.13
C ILE A 126 -8.21 0.64 20.03
N LYS A 127 -9.03 -0.34 19.59
CA LYS A 127 -10.20 -0.88 20.32
C LYS A 127 -11.19 0.20 20.78
N LEU A 128 -11.23 1.33 20.11
CA LEU A 128 -12.25 2.35 20.34
C LEU A 128 -13.51 2.00 19.55
N PRO A 129 -14.72 2.24 20.12
CA PRO A 129 -15.96 1.98 19.39
C PRO A 129 -15.98 2.82 18.11
N GLY A 130 -16.35 2.21 16.97
CA GLY A 130 -16.42 2.86 15.66
C GLY A 130 -17.59 3.85 15.53
N ASN A 131 -17.76 4.74 16.51
CA ASN A 131 -18.81 5.74 16.55
C ASN A 131 -18.34 7.12 16.02
N SER A 132 -19.24 8.09 15.97
CA SER A 132 -18.96 9.45 15.50
C SER A 132 -17.83 10.14 16.28
N ARG A 133 -17.71 9.89 17.58
CA ARG A 133 -16.64 10.47 18.44
C ARG A 133 -15.27 9.95 18.07
N THR A 134 -15.16 8.65 17.76
CA THR A 134 -13.89 8.03 17.38
C THR A 134 -13.41 8.56 16.03
N ARG A 135 -14.32 8.73 15.08
CA ARG A 135 -14.01 9.36 13.79
C ARG A 135 -13.53 10.79 13.96
N GLU A 136 -14.18 11.56 14.85
CA GLU A 136 -13.75 12.95 15.11
C GLU A 136 -12.36 13.01 15.76
N ILE A 137 -11.99 12.06 16.61
CA ILE A 137 -10.63 11.93 17.16
C ILE A 137 -9.61 11.70 16.01
N ALA A 138 -9.93 10.82 15.05
CA ALA A 138 -9.05 10.58 13.91
C ALA A 138 -8.89 11.83 13.02
N ARG A 139 -9.98 12.58 12.80
CA ARG A 139 -9.96 13.86 12.07
C ARG A 139 -9.12 14.91 12.78
N GLU A 140 -9.33 15.05 14.11
CA GLU A 140 -8.55 16.01 14.89
C GLU A 140 -7.06 15.65 14.91
N PHE A 141 -6.72 14.37 15.03
CA PHE A 141 -5.35 13.89 14.90
C PHE A 141 -4.76 14.27 13.52
N THR A 142 -5.50 14.01 12.43
CA THR A 142 -5.09 14.38 11.07
C THR A 142 -4.91 15.89 10.93
N ARG A 143 -5.85 16.71 11.44
CA ARG A 143 -5.74 18.18 11.47
C ARG A 143 -4.46 18.62 12.19
N HIS A 144 -4.20 18.02 13.37
CA HIS A 144 -3.01 18.34 14.15
C HIS A 144 -1.71 18.03 13.38
N CYS A 145 -1.64 16.88 12.71
CA CYS A 145 -0.45 16.48 11.95
C CYS A 145 -0.19 17.40 10.75
N CYS A 146 -1.25 17.78 10.02
CA CYS A 146 -1.14 18.67 8.86
C CYS A 146 -0.94 20.14 9.22
N LYS A 147 -1.34 20.58 10.42
CA LYS A 147 -1.38 22.00 10.84
C LYS A 147 -0.04 22.73 10.65
N TYR A 148 1.06 22.08 10.87
CA TYR A 148 2.40 22.68 10.92
C TYR A 148 3.19 22.46 9.63
N ALA A 149 2.66 21.75 8.65
CA ALA A 149 3.28 21.59 7.37
C ALA A 149 3.07 22.87 6.50
N ASP A 150 4.10 23.28 5.78
CA ASP A 150 3.98 24.32 4.76
C ASP A 150 3.28 23.79 3.50
N VAL A 151 3.55 22.52 3.18
CA VAL A 151 2.92 21.78 2.09
C VAL A 151 2.51 20.39 2.59
N VAL A 152 1.28 20.00 2.29
CA VAL A 152 0.79 18.62 2.49
C VAL A 152 0.71 17.95 1.12
N ILE A 153 1.40 16.83 0.96
CA ILE A 153 1.31 15.97 -0.23
C ILE A 153 0.31 14.86 0.03
N VAL A 154 -0.53 14.59 -0.95
CA VAL A 154 -1.49 13.47 -0.94
C VAL A 154 -1.38 12.68 -2.25
N PRO A 155 -1.59 11.35 -2.23
CA PRO A 155 -1.37 10.54 -3.42
C PRO A 155 -2.47 10.68 -4.49
N THR A 156 -3.69 11.05 -4.09
CA THR A 156 -4.84 11.12 -5.00
C THR A 156 -5.76 12.29 -4.69
N GLU A 157 -6.59 12.62 -5.66
CA GLU A 157 -7.65 13.63 -5.51
C GLU A 157 -8.68 13.22 -4.43
N LYS A 158 -8.98 11.92 -4.30
CA LYS A 158 -9.79 11.36 -3.21
C LYS A 158 -9.29 11.85 -1.84
N VAL A 159 -7.99 11.68 -1.59
CA VAL A 159 -7.41 12.08 -0.30
C VAL A 159 -7.37 13.59 -0.14
N ARG A 160 -7.16 14.36 -1.22
CA ARG A 160 -7.25 15.83 -1.16
C ARG A 160 -8.65 16.30 -0.76
N ILE A 161 -9.70 15.74 -1.36
CA ILE A 161 -11.10 16.05 -1.02
C ILE A 161 -11.38 15.66 0.43
N LEU A 162 -10.91 14.49 0.87
CA LEU A 162 -11.05 14.03 2.25
C LEU A 162 -10.42 15.02 3.24
N LEU A 163 -9.17 15.44 3.02
CA LEU A 163 -8.51 16.40 3.91
C LEU A 163 -9.22 17.77 3.93
N LYS A 164 -9.74 18.21 2.78
CA LYS A 164 -10.57 19.41 2.71
C LYS A 164 -11.87 19.28 3.52
N SER A 165 -12.50 18.11 3.52
CA SER A 165 -13.68 17.82 4.37
C SER A 165 -13.37 17.87 5.87
N TYR A 166 -12.11 17.70 6.25
CA TYR A 166 -11.62 17.85 7.63
C TYR A 166 -11.26 19.31 7.96
N HIS A 167 -11.58 20.27 7.10
CA HIS A 167 -11.23 21.68 7.25
C HIS A 167 -9.71 21.95 7.33
N ILE A 168 -8.94 21.20 6.58
CA ILE A 168 -7.49 21.42 6.47
C ILE A 168 -7.24 22.42 5.33
N ASP A 169 -7.02 23.69 5.69
CA ASP A 169 -6.79 24.80 4.75
C ASP A 169 -5.30 25.03 4.48
N LYS A 170 -4.58 23.98 4.16
CA LYS A 170 -3.16 24.01 3.81
C LYS A 170 -2.96 23.95 2.30
N ASN A 171 -1.75 24.24 1.85
CA ASN A 171 -1.33 24.01 0.47
C ASN A 171 -1.23 22.49 0.24
N ILE A 172 -2.35 21.86 -0.19
CA ILE A 172 -2.40 20.43 -0.48
C ILE A 172 -2.04 20.22 -1.94
N ARG A 173 -1.02 19.41 -2.19
CA ARG A 173 -0.57 19.01 -3.53
C ARG A 173 -0.89 17.54 -3.77
N VAL A 174 -1.50 17.24 -4.90
CA VAL A 174 -1.72 15.85 -5.33
C VAL A 174 -0.51 15.40 -6.11
N ILE A 175 0.32 14.57 -5.48
CA ILE A 175 1.52 13.98 -6.06
C ILE A 175 1.44 12.47 -5.77
N PRO A 176 1.14 11.65 -6.78
CA PRO A 176 1.10 10.20 -6.61
C PRO A 176 2.44 9.66 -6.13
N THR A 177 2.39 8.65 -5.27
CA THR A 177 3.58 7.90 -4.88
C THR A 177 4.24 7.29 -6.11
N GLY A 178 5.52 7.51 -6.27
CA GLY A 178 6.30 6.86 -7.32
C GLY A 178 6.32 5.34 -7.13
N ILE A 179 5.93 4.60 -8.16
CA ILE A 179 5.94 3.14 -8.15
C ILE A 179 6.97 2.66 -9.16
N LYS A 180 7.86 1.77 -8.70
CA LYS A 180 8.79 1.09 -9.58
C LYS A 180 8.10 -0.16 -10.13
N LEU A 181 7.42 -0.01 -11.28
CA LEU A 181 6.67 -1.08 -11.92
C LEU A 181 7.53 -2.02 -12.76
N ASP A 182 8.79 -1.67 -13.04
CA ASP A 182 9.63 -2.39 -14.00
C ASP A 182 9.77 -3.88 -13.69
N LYS A 183 9.87 -4.25 -12.40
CA LYS A 183 9.96 -5.65 -11.98
C LYS A 183 8.68 -6.47 -12.20
N PHE A 184 7.53 -5.82 -12.32
CA PHE A 184 6.24 -6.49 -12.53
C PHE A 184 5.96 -6.80 -14.00
N PHE A 185 6.70 -6.20 -14.93
CA PHE A 185 6.58 -6.54 -16.36
C PHE A 185 7.21 -7.88 -16.72
N THR A 186 8.11 -8.38 -15.88
CA THR A 186 8.83 -9.63 -16.11
C THR A 186 8.78 -10.49 -14.86
N ALA A 187 8.37 -11.75 -15.01
CA ALA A 187 8.42 -12.75 -13.96
C ALA A 187 9.32 -13.90 -14.40
N ASP A 188 9.83 -14.65 -13.46
CA ASP A 188 10.62 -15.87 -13.71
C ASP A 188 9.65 -17.03 -13.97
N GLU A 189 9.52 -17.45 -15.24
CA GLU A 189 8.56 -18.48 -15.65
C GLU A 189 8.78 -19.82 -14.93
N ASP A 190 10.03 -20.19 -14.64
CA ASP A 190 10.35 -21.43 -13.92
C ASP A 190 9.88 -21.35 -12.46
N LYS A 191 10.06 -20.18 -11.83
CA LYS A 191 9.52 -19.93 -10.48
C LYS A 191 8.02 -19.91 -10.46
N VAL A 192 7.38 -19.23 -11.41
CA VAL A 192 5.91 -19.22 -11.54
C VAL A 192 5.35 -20.63 -11.69
N SER A 193 5.95 -21.45 -12.57
CA SER A 193 5.57 -22.86 -12.76
C SER A 193 5.77 -23.68 -11.48
N THR A 194 6.84 -23.42 -10.74
CA THR A 194 7.11 -24.07 -9.46
C THR A 194 6.09 -23.67 -8.39
N LEU A 195 5.72 -22.37 -8.32
CA LEU A 195 4.68 -21.89 -7.44
C LEU A 195 3.31 -22.50 -7.78
N LYS A 196 2.93 -22.55 -9.05
CA LYS A 196 1.70 -23.17 -9.49
C LYS A 196 1.62 -24.64 -9.08
N ARG A 197 2.69 -25.43 -9.26
CA ARG A 197 2.80 -26.82 -8.77
C ARG A 197 2.70 -26.92 -7.25
N LYS A 198 3.43 -26.09 -6.54
CA LYS A 198 3.42 -26.05 -5.05
C LYS A 198 2.02 -25.88 -4.49
N TYR A 199 1.18 -25.08 -5.14
CA TYR A 199 -0.17 -24.78 -4.69
C TYR A 199 -1.27 -25.56 -5.40
N ASN A 200 -0.93 -26.51 -6.30
CA ASN A 200 -1.86 -27.32 -7.09
C ASN A 200 -2.87 -26.48 -7.88
N ILE A 201 -2.36 -25.48 -8.62
CA ILE A 201 -3.16 -24.51 -9.39
C ILE A 201 -2.76 -24.44 -10.87
N GLU A 202 -2.04 -25.46 -11.40
CA GLU A 202 -1.50 -25.47 -12.77
C GLU A 202 -2.60 -25.34 -13.84
N ASP A 203 -3.71 -26.07 -13.66
CA ASP A 203 -4.85 -26.11 -14.60
C ASP A 203 -6.08 -25.40 -14.02
N LYS A 204 -5.88 -24.40 -13.16
CA LYS A 204 -6.97 -23.67 -12.51
C LYS A 204 -6.99 -22.21 -12.91
N LEU A 205 -8.18 -21.63 -12.95
CA LEU A 205 -8.33 -20.18 -12.94
C LEU A 205 -8.02 -19.67 -11.53
N VAL A 206 -7.12 -18.70 -11.42
CA VAL A 206 -6.63 -18.22 -10.14
C VAL A 206 -7.06 -16.77 -9.90
N LEU A 207 -7.98 -16.59 -8.96
CA LEU A 207 -8.20 -15.30 -8.33
C LEU A 207 -7.11 -15.05 -7.31
N ILE A 208 -6.45 -13.89 -7.37
CA ILE A 208 -5.35 -13.59 -6.45
C ILE A 208 -5.55 -12.27 -5.73
N TYR A 209 -5.31 -12.29 -4.42
CA TYR A 209 -5.14 -11.11 -3.59
C TYR A 209 -3.71 -11.03 -3.07
N ILE A 210 -3.12 -9.85 -3.08
CA ILE A 210 -1.78 -9.61 -2.53
C ILE A 210 -1.83 -8.37 -1.66
N GLY A 211 -1.45 -8.52 -0.38
CA GLY A 211 -1.43 -7.42 0.57
C GLY A 211 -1.56 -7.84 2.03
N ARG A 212 -1.62 -6.86 2.91
CA ARG A 212 -1.84 -7.10 4.34
C ARG A 212 -3.23 -7.70 4.58
N ILE A 213 -3.30 -8.73 5.41
CA ILE A 213 -4.56 -9.39 5.80
C ILE A 213 -5.13 -8.67 7.02
N SER A 214 -5.98 -7.68 6.79
CA SER A 214 -6.49 -6.77 7.80
C SER A 214 -7.93 -6.35 7.53
N LYS A 215 -8.60 -5.88 8.56
CA LYS A 215 -10.04 -5.62 8.54
C LYS A 215 -10.45 -4.63 7.43
N GLU A 216 -9.68 -3.58 7.22
CA GLU A 216 -9.92 -2.57 6.19
C GLU A 216 -9.75 -3.08 4.76
N LYS A 217 -9.09 -4.24 4.58
CA LYS A 217 -8.96 -4.92 3.29
C LYS A 217 -10.17 -5.81 2.95
N ASN A 218 -11.03 -6.06 3.94
CA ASN A 218 -12.34 -6.69 3.80
C ASN A 218 -12.32 -8.03 3.02
N LEU A 219 -11.31 -8.87 3.27
CA LEU A 219 -11.17 -10.16 2.59
C LEU A 219 -12.30 -11.14 2.91
N HIS A 220 -13.03 -10.94 4.02
CA HIS A 220 -14.24 -11.67 4.31
C HIS A 220 -15.30 -11.57 3.21
N GLU A 221 -15.39 -10.41 2.56
CA GLU A 221 -16.27 -10.19 1.42
C GLU A 221 -15.79 -10.99 0.20
N ILE A 222 -14.49 -10.98 -0.09
CA ILE A 222 -13.91 -11.75 -1.20
C ILE A 222 -14.18 -13.26 -1.04
N ILE A 223 -14.01 -13.80 0.19
CA ILE A 223 -14.28 -15.22 0.44
C ILE A 223 -15.77 -15.54 0.25
N ARG A 224 -16.69 -14.67 0.65
CA ARG A 224 -18.13 -14.86 0.40
C ARG A 224 -18.46 -14.85 -1.08
N HIS A 225 -17.93 -13.89 -1.84
CA HIS A 225 -18.13 -13.85 -3.29
C HIS A 225 -17.50 -15.05 -3.99
N PHE A 226 -16.35 -15.49 -3.52
CA PHE A 226 -15.70 -16.69 -4.04
C PHE A 226 -16.51 -17.98 -3.76
N TYR A 227 -17.19 -18.04 -2.62
CA TYR A 227 -18.10 -19.16 -2.32
C TYR A 227 -19.21 -19.29 -3.38
N GLU A 228 -19.79 -18.17 -3.84
CA GLU A 228 -20.81 -18.20 -4.89
C GLU A 228 -20.19 -18.65 -6.23
N ILE A 229 -18.99 -18.20 -6.57
CA ILE A 229 -18.30 -18.69 -7.78
C ILE A 229 -18.12 -20.22 -7.72
N GLN A 230 -17.77 -20.78 -6.57
CA GLN A 230 -17.56 -22.23 -6.42
C GLN A 230 -18.83 -23.07 -6.63
N ASN A 231 -20.02 -22.47 -6.50
CA ASN A 231 -21.29 -23.13 -6.80
C ASN A 231 -21.47 -23.31 -8.33
N GLU A 232 -20.83 -22.48 -9.14
CA GLU A 232 -20.96 -22.48 -10.60
C GLU A 232 -19.70 -23.06 -11.28
N ASP A 233 -18.52 -22.76 -10.77
CA ASP A 233 -17.22 -23.18 -11.32
C ASP A 233 -16.28 -23.73 -10.24
N THR A 234 -16.11 -25.04 -10.23
CA THR A 234 -15.22 -25.72 -9.27
C THR A 234 -13.76 -25.73 -9.65
N GLN A 235 -13.40 -25.23 -10.84
CA GLN A 235 -12.02 -25.19 -11.36
C GLN A 235 -11.28 -23.89 -10.96
N VAL A 236 -11.93 -23.01 -10.20
CA VAL A 236 -11.36 -21.75 -9.72
C VAL A 236 -10.71 -21.93 -8.36
N LYS A 237 -9.59 -21.26 -8.11
CA LYS A 237 -8.92 -21.16 -6.82
C LYS A 237 -8.78 -19.71 -6.41
N LEU A 238 -8.83 -19.45 -5.09
CA LEU A 238 -8.50 -18.14 -4.52
C LEU A 238 -7.17 -18.23 -3.78
N VAL A 239 -6.19 -17.45 -4.20
CA VAL A 239 -4.87 -17.37 -3.54
C VAL A 239 -4.76 -16.03 -2.81
N ILE A 240 -4.54 -16.09 -1.50
CA ILE A 240 -4.36 -14.93 -0.63
C ILE A 240 -2.89 -14.88 -0.19
N VAL A 241 -2.16 -13.90 -0.73
CA VAL A 241 -0.74 -13.68 -0.47
C VAL A 241 -0.59 -12.55 0.54
N GLY A 242 -0.02 -12.87 1.69
CA GLY A 242 0.20 -11.90 2.75
C GLY A 242 -0.02 -12.46 4.14
N ASP A 243 0.13 -11.59 5.13
CA ASP A 243 -0.08 -11.91 6.55
C ASP A 243 -0.79 -10.73 7.23
N GLY A 244 -1.33 -10.96 8.41
CA GLY A 244 -1.97 -9.92 9.20
C GLY A 244 -2.97 -10.43 10.23
N PRO A 245 -3.54 -9.51 11.01
CA PRO A 245 -4.35 -9.85 12.18
C PRO A 245 -5.65 -10.61 11.88
N GLU A 246 -6.17 -10.57 10.65
CA GLU A 246 -7.42 -11.25 10.27
C GLU A 246 -7.17 -12.66 9.69
N LEU A 247 -5.91 -13.12 9.56
CA LEU A 247 -5.57 -14.39 8.89
C LEU A 247 -6.30 -15.59 9.49
N ASP A 248 -6.29 -15.72 10.82
CA ASP A 248 -6.91 -16.85 11.50
C ASP A 248 -8.45 -16.85 11.37
N GLU A 249 -9.04 -15.66 11.33
CA GLU A 249 -10.48 -15.48 11.12
C GLU A 249 -10.89 -15.89 9.70
N LEU A 250 -10.11 -15.47 8.69
CA LEU A 250 -10.36 -15.84 7.29
C LEU A 250 -10.20 -17.35 7.05
N LYS A 251 -9.22 -18.00 7.71
CA LYS A 251 -9.08 -19.46 7.67
C LYS A 251 -10.30 -20.15 8.26
N ARG A 252 -10.81 -19.68 9.41
CA ARG A 252 -12.04 -20.21 10.02
C ARG A 252 -13.24 -20.07 9.08
N GLN A 253 -13.42 -18.88 8.49
CA GLN A 253 -14.49 -18.63 7.51
C GLN A 253 -14.38 -19.58 6.31
N SER A 254 -13.18 -19.86 5.81
CA SER A 254 -12.97 -20.78 4.70
C SER A 254 -13.39 -22.22 5.08
N VAL A 255 -13.12 -22.67 6.30
CA VAL A 255 -13.57 -23.97 6.82
C VAL A 255 -15.10 -24.00 6.96
N GLU A 256 -15.71 -22.98 7.54
CA GLU A 256 -17.17 -22.89 7.70
C GLU A 256 -17.92 -22.95 6.35
N LEU A 257 -17.32 -22.38 5.31
CA LEU A 257 -17.85 -22.38 3.94
C LEU A 257 -17.41 -23.62 3.13
N LYS A 258 -16.66 -24.55 3.71
CA LYS A 258 -16.12 -25.75 3.04
C LYS A 258 -15.24 -25.42 1.83
N LEU A 259 -14.40 -24.40 1.99
CA LEU A 259 -13.48 -23.87 0.97
C LEU A 259 -12.00 -24.14 1.30
N GLU A 260 -11.68 -25.02 2.26
CA GLU A 260 -10.31 -25.29 2.74
C GLU A 260 -9.36 -25.67 1.60
N ASP A 261 -9.85 -26.47 0.65
CA ASP A 261 -9.09 -26.92 -0.52
C ASP A 261 -9.15 -25.94 -1.69
N LYS A 262 -9.89 -24.84 -1.56
CA LYS A 262 -10.16 -23.87 -2.63
C LYS A 262 -9.52 -22.51 -2.36
N VAL A 263 -9.38 -22.14 -1.08
CA VAL A 263 -8.73 -20.89 -0.65
C VAL A 263 -7.34 -21.22 -0.10
N ILE A 264 -6.32 -20.66 -0.73
CA ILE A 264 -4.92 -20.91 -0.41
C ILE A 264 -4.34 -19.67 0.26
N PHE A 265 -3.82 -19.84 1.48
CA PHE A 265 -3.12 -18.79 2.21
C PHE A 265 -1.61 -19.06 2.15
N THR A 266 -0.85 -18.20 1.48
CA THR A 266 0.60 -18.41 1.30
C THR A 266 1.43 -17.92 2.49
N GLY A 267 0.88 -17.03 3.32
CA GLY A 267 1.62 -16.22 4.28
C GLY A 267 2.34 -15.05 3.61
N ALA A 268 3.12 -14.30 4.39
CA ALA A 268 3.95 -13.21 3.88
C ALA A 268 5.05 -13.74 2.96
N VAL A 269 5.33 -12.99 1.90
CA VAL A 269 6.38 -13.33 0.92
C VAL A 269 7.38 -12.20 0.80
N PRO A 270 8.67 -12.49 0.50
CA PRO A 270 9.67 -11.47 0.30
C PRO A 270 9.29 -10.52 -0.85
N TRP A 271 9.55 -9.22 -0.67
CA TRP A 271 9.29 -8.23 -1.71
C TRP A 271 10.05 -8.51 -3.02
N SER A 272 11.23 -9.14 -2.92
CA SER A 272 12.04 -9.54 -4.08
C SER A 272 11.39 -10.60 -4.96
N GLU A 273 10.38 -11.34 -4.45
CA GLU A 273 9.71 -12.45 -5.14
C GLU A 273 8.26 -12.14 -5.51
N ILE A 274 7.74 -11.00 -5.11
CA ILE A 274 6.31 -10.67 -5.19
C ILE A 274 5.79 -10.68 -6.64
N GLN A 275 6.61 -10.31 -7.63
CA GLN A 275 6.24 -10.33 -9.04
C GLN A 275 5.87 -11.73 -9.54
N ASP A 276 6.53 -12.77 -9.00
CA ASP A 276 6.28 -14.16 -9.41
C ASP A 276 4.92 -14.64 -8.85
N TYR A 277 4.53 -14.11 -7.67
CA TYR A 277 3.20 -14.34 -7.11
C TYR A 277 2.10 -13.63 -7.89
N TYR A 278 2.30 -12.38 -8.34
CA TYR A 278 1.35 -11.76 -9.26
C TYR A 278 1.21 -12.59 -10.53
N ALA A 279 2.32 -13.02 -11.12
CA ALA A 279 2.33 -13.75 -12.40
C ALA A 279 1.65 -15.13 -12.35
N MET A 280 1.50 -15.75 -11.17
CA MET A 280 0.76 -17.01 -11.05
C MET A 280 -0.78 -16.83 -11.04
N GLY A 281 -1.28 -15.61 -10.88
CA GLY A 281 -2.71 -15.28 -10.91
C GLY A 281 -3.24 -15.05 -12.32
N ASP A 282 -4.56 -15.07 -12.45
CA ASP A 282 -5.29 -14.76 -13.68
C ASP A 282 -6.15 -13.50 -13.54
N ILE A 283 -6.74 -13.25 -12.36
CA ILE A 283 -7.51 -12.06 -12.02
C ILE A 283 -7.12 -11.60 -10.62
N PHE A 284 -6.71 -10.34 -10.49
CA PHE A 284 -6.47 -9.75 -9.18
C PHE A 284 -7.79 -9.28 -8.55
N VAL A 285 -8.02 -9.64 -7.28
CA VAL A 285 -9.26 -9.29 -6.57
C VAL A 285 -8.99 -8.48 -5.30
N SER A 286 -9.85 -7.49 -5.01
CA SER A 286 -9.77 -6.72 -3.76
C SER A 286 -11.12 -6.13 -3.36
N ALA A 287 -11.44 -6.22 -2.07
CA ALA A 287 -12.59 -5.55 -1.45
C ALA A 287 -12.18 -4.41 -0.52
N SER A 288 -10.97 -3.87 -0.68
CA SER A 288 -10.45 -2.80 0.17
C SER A 288 -11.32 -1.55 0.07
N THR A 289 -11.63 -0.96 1.22
CA THR A 289 -12.40 0.28 1.34
C THR A 289 -11.54 1.48 1.76
N SER A 290 -10.24 1.25 2.00
CA SER A 290 -9.31 2.21 2.62
C SER A 290 -8.11 2.56 1.73
N GLU A 291 -8.21 2.35 0.42
CA GLU A 291 -7.10 2.67 -0.46
C GLU A 291 -6.90 4.19 -0.59
N THR A 292 -5.67 4.62 -0.41
CA THR A 292 -5.27 6.01 -0.69
C THR A 292 -4.84 6.20 -2.14
N GLN A 293 -4.21 5.18 -2.74
CA GLN A 293 -3.75 5.21 -4.13
C GLN A 293 -3.96 3.88 -4.88
N GLY A 294 -4.06 2.73 -4.16
CA GLY A 294 -4.20 1.43 -4.80
C GLY A 294 -2.90 0.94 -5.47
N LEU A 295 -1.78 0.98 -4.77
CA LEU A 295 -0.49 0.55 -5.32
C LEU A 295 -0.52 -0.90 -5.84
N THR A 296 -1.18 -1.80 -5.12
CA THR A 296 -1.34 -3.20 -5.51
C THR A 296 -2.14 -3.37 -6.80
N TYR A 297 -3.05 -2.44 -7.10
CA TYR A 297 -3.79 -2.42 -8.37
C TYR A 297 -2.86 -2.10 -9.54
N ALA A 298 -1.98 -1.10 -9.37
CA ALA A 298 -0.98 -0.77 -10.38
C ALA A 298 0.04 -1.90 -10.59
N GLU A 299 0.43 -2.59 -9.52
CA GLU A 299 1.32 -3.75 -9.56
C GLU A 299 0.67 -4.93 -10.31
N ALA A 300 -0.61 -5.22 -10.04
CA ALA A 300 -1.38 -6.24 -10.74
C ALA A 300 -1.47 -5.96 -12.24
N LEU A 301 -1.85 -4.72 -12.61
CA LEU A 301 -1.94 -4.30 -14.01
C LEU A 301 -0.57 -4.37 -14.72
N ALA A 302 0.51 -3.98 -14.04
CA ALA A 302 1.87 -4.11 -14.58
C ALA A 302 2.29 -5.57 -14.78
N SER A 303 1.78 -6.48 -13.95
CA SER A 303 1.96 -7.93 -14.15
C SER A 303 1.10 -8.50 -15.27
N GLY A 304 0.19 -7.69 -15.86
CA GLY A 304 -0.72 -8.10 -16.91
C GLY A 304 -1.99 -8.78 -16.37
N LEU A 305 -2.34 -8.57 -15.10
CA LEU A 305 -3.55 -9.09 -14.50
C LEU A 305 -4.68 -8.07 -14.59
N PRO A 306 -5.86 -8.44 -15.12
CA PRO A 306 -7.04 -7.62 -14.95
C PRO A 306 -7.44 -7.55 -13.48
N ILE A 307 -7.98 -6.41 -13.05
CA ILE A 307 -8.39 -6.21 -11.66
C ILE A 307 -9.92 -6.29 -11.52
N LEU A 308 -10.40 -6.99 -10.49
CA LEU A 308 -11.80 -7.01 -10.06
C LEU A 308 -11.87 -6.49 -8.64
N VAL A 309 -12.24 -5.24 -8.47
CA VAL A 309 -12.01 -4.52 -7.22
C VAL A 309 -13.24 -3.74 -6.77
N ARG A 310 -13.39 -3.55 -5.46
CA ARG A 310 -14.47 -2.72 -4.94
C ARG A 310 -14.34 -1.29 -5.44
N ARG A 311 -15.48 -0.71 -5.85
CA ARG A 311 -15.53 0.66 -6.40
C ARG A 311 -14.99 1.67 -5.39
N ASP A 312 -14.03 2.46 -5.83
CA ASP A 312 -13.36 3.48 -5.01
C ASP A 312 -12.84 4.60 -5.92
N GLU A 313 -12.86 5.84 -5.41
CA GLU A 313 -12.35 7.01 -6.13
C GLU A 313 -10.85 6.95 -6.43
N CYS A 314 -10.07 6.11 -5.72
CA CYS A 314 -8.65 5.90 -6.01
C CYS A 314 -8.42 5.19 -7.35
N LEU A 315 -9.43 4.51 -7.90
CA LEU A 315 -9.39 3.83 -9.21
C LEU A 315 -9.38 4.80 -10.38
N LYS A 316 -9.71 6.06 -10.13
CA LYS A 316 -9.81 7.07 -11.20
C LYS A 316 -8.49 7.27 -11.93
N GLY A 317 -8.51 6.95 -13.20
CA GLY A 317 -7.33 7.00 -14.06
C GLY A 317 -6.48 5.72 -14.05
N ILE A 318 -6.67 4.79 -13.11
CA ILE A 318 -6.02 3.47 -13.08
C ILE A 318 -6.92 2.45 -13.79
N LEU A 319 -8.18 2.35 -13.36
CA LEU A 319 -9.14 1.44 -13.94
C LEU A 319 -9.74 2.02 -15.23
N SER A 320 -9.72 1.21 -16.28
CA SER A 320 -10.47 1.39 -17.52
C SER A 320 -11.46 0.23 -17.63
N PRO A 321 -12.74 0.43 -17.25
CA PRO A 321 -13.72 -0.66 -17.19
C PRO A 321 -13.78 -1.45 -18.49
N MET A 322 -13.93 -2.77 -18.39
CA MET A 322 -13.97 -3.74 -19.50
C MET A 322 -12.67 -3.86 -20.32
N LYS A 323 -11.66 -3.03 -20.06
CA LYS A 323 -10.34 -3.10 -20.72
C LYS A 323 -9.29 -3.74 -19.83
N ASN A 324 -9.03 -3.15 -18.68
CA ASN A 324 -8.01 -3.64 -17.74
C ASN A 324 -8.61 -4.13 -16.41
N GLY A 325 -9.94 -4.15 -16.28
CA GLY A 325 -10.61 -4.63 -15.08
C GLY A 325 -12.07 -4.22 -14.99
N MET A 326 -12.66 -4.55 -13.85
CA MET A 326 -14.04 -4.20 -13.47
C MET A 326 -14.06 -3.73 -12.03
N ASP A 327 -14.96 -2.82 -11.70
CA ASP A 327 -15.27 -2.46 -10.31
C ASP A 327 -16.68 -2.93 -9.93
N TYR A 328 -16.91 -3.09 -8.62
CA TYR A 328 -18.19 -3.54 -8.10
C TYR A 328 -18.54 -2.84 -6.77
N ASN A 329 -19.82 -2.79 -6.42
CA ASN A 329 -20.34 -2.43 -5.10
C ASN A 329 -21.06 -3.61 -4.44
N GLU A 330 -21.80 -4.39 -5.24
CA GLU A 330 -22.63 -5.47 -4.75
C GLU A 330 -22.15 -6.82 -5.32
N GLN A 331 -22.61 -7.92 -4.70
CA GLN A 331 -22.24 -9.27 -5.07
C GLN A 331 -22.55 -9.60 -6.54
N ASP A 332 -23.71 -9.21 -7.04
CA ASP A 332 -24.11 -9.48 -8.44
C ASP A 332 -23.17 -8.79 -9.43
N GLU A 333 -22.73 -7.56 -9.11
CA GLU A 333 -21.73 -6.84 -9.93
C GLU A 333 -20.36 -7.56 -9.88
N PHE A 334 -19.97 -8.11 -8.72
CA PHE A 334 -18.74 -8.90 -8.60
C PHE A 334 -18.80 -10.17 -9.45
N LEU A 335 -19.89 -10.93 -9.37
CA LEU A 335 -20.08 -12.15 -10.15
C LEU A 335 -20.10 -11.83 -11.65
N HIS A 336 -20.81 -10.78 -12.07
CA HIS A 336 -20.79 -10.30 -13.44
C HIS A 336 -19.37 -9.95 -13.91
N GLY A 337 -18.62 -9.20 -13.09
CA GLY A 337 -17.23 -8.85 -13.36
C GLY A 337 -16.32 -10.07 -13.48
N TYR A 338 -16.50 -11.05 -12.59
CA TYR A 338 -15.79 -12.33 -12.65
C TYR A 338 -16.05 -13.05 -13.99
N HIS A 339 -17.31 -13.30 -14.35
CA HIS A 339 -17.65 -14.00 -15.61
C HIS A 339 -17.11 -13.27 -16.85
N TYR A 340 -17.22 -11.94 -16.85
CA TYR A 340 -16.69 -11.14 -17.95
C TYR A 340 -15.17 -11.29 -18.09
N LEU A 341 -14.42 -11.16 -17.00
CA LEU A 341 -12.97 -11.27 -17.00
C LEU A 341 -12.50 -12.70 -17.27
N ALA A 342 -13.13 -13.71 -16.63
CA ALA A 342 -12.83 -15.12 -16.84
C ALA A 342 -13.01 -15.54 -18.32
N GLY A 343 -14.01 -14.97 -19.01
CA GLY A 343 -14.19 -15.19 -20.44
C GLY A 343 -13.07 -14.59 -21.31
N LYS A 344 -12.33 -13.62 -20.79
CA LYS A 344 -11.29 -12.90 -21.55
C LYS A 344 -9.86 -13.36 -21.29
N ILE A 345 -9.57 -14.08 -20.19
CA ILE A 345 -8.18 -14.42 -19.79
C ILE A 345 -7.40 -15.21 -20.86
N HIS A 346 -8.09 -15.85 -21.81
CA HIS A 346 -7.49 -16.61 -22.91
C HIS A 346 -7.29 -15.78 -24.19
N GLU A 347 -7.68 -14.50 -24.20
CA GLU A 347 -7.41 -13.61 -25.35
C GLU A 347 -5.90 -13.36 -25.49
N LYS A 348 -5.39 -13.57 -26.71
CA LYS A 348 -3.95 -13.64 -27.00
C LYS A 348 -3.15 -12.41 -26.56
N ASN A 349 -3.74 -11.23 -26.60
CA ASN A 349 -3.04 -9.96 -26.33
C ASN A 349 -3.45 -9.31 -25.00
N LEU A 350 -4.34 -9.92 -24.22
CA LEU A 350 -4.93 -9.30 -23.04
C LEU A 350 -3.87 -8.78 -22.05
N LYS A 351 -2.86 -9.58 -21.76
CA LYS A 351 -1.78 -9.20 -20.80
C LYS A 351 -1.00 -7.98 -21.27
N GLU A 352 -0.73 -7.88 -22.57
CA GLU A 352 0.00 -6.74 -23.16
C GLU A 352 -0.87 -5.48 -23.14
N GLU A 353 -2.14 -5.57 -23.53
CA GLU A 353 -3.09 -4.45 -23.49
C GLU A 353 -3.27 -3.90 -22.06
N ILE A 354 -3.31 -4.78 -21.06
CA ILE A 354 -3.39 -4.40 -19.65
C ILE A 354 -2.11 -3.66 -19.22
N ARG A 355 -0.93 -4.18 -19.56
CA ARG A 355 0.36 -3.54 -19.27
C ARG A 355 0.49 -2.17 -19.93
N GLU A 356 0.07 -2.02 -21.17
CA GLU A 356 0.07 -0.75 -21.88
C GLU A 356 -0.79 0.30 -21.18
N SER A 357 -1.95 -0.10 -20.64
CA SER A 357 -2.85 0.80 -19.92
C SER A 357 -2.19 1.46 -18.71
N ILE A 358 -1.36 0.73 -17.96
CA ILE A 358 -0.68 1.25 -16.77
C ILE A 358 0.61 2.04 -17.12
N ILE A 359 1.28 1.70 -18.21
CA ILE A 359 2.43 2.48 -18.71
C ILE A 359 1.98 3.88 -19.07
N PHE A 360 0.86 4.02 -19.78
CA PHE A 360 0.27 5.32 -20.13
C PHE A 360 -0.09 6.13 -18.87
N TRP A 361 -0.69 5.49 -17.87
CA TRP A 361 -0.98 6.11 -16.58
C TRP A 361 0.30 6.61 -15.89
N ARG A 362 1.38 5.80 -15.87
CA ARG A 362 2.70 6.17 -15.31
C ARG A 362 3.28 7.42 -15.99
N LEU A 363 3.21 7.50 -17.32
CA LEU A 363 3.73 8.65 -18.08
C LEU A 363 3.01 9.95 -17.73
N ILE A 364 1.68 9.93 -17.62
CA ILE A 364 0.88 11.10 -17.25
C ILE A 364 1.24 11.60 -15.84
N HIS A 365 1.55 10.68 -14.93
CA HIS A 365 1.86 11.04 -13.54
C HIS A 365 3.31 11.50 -13.36
N LEU A 366 4.27 10.98 -14.14
CA LEU A 366 5.66 11.48 -14.16
C LEU A 366 5.77 12.92 -14.69
N GLN A 367 4.88 13.34 -15.60
CA GLN A 367 4.86 14.73 -16.09
C GLN A 367 4.32 15.74 -15.06
N LYS A 368 3.67 15.29 -13.99
CA LYS A 368 3.11 16.14 -12.92
C LYS A 368 4.04 16.25 -11.70
N MET A 369 5.10 15.47 -11.64
CA MET A 369 6.16 15.52 -10.61
C MET A 369 7.26 16.50 -11.00
#